data_7ac28796c730a247333005ffedac0c35
#
_entry.id   7ac28796c730a247333005ffedac0c35
#
_cell.length_a   1.000
_cell.length_b   1.000
_cell.length_c   1.000
_cell.angle_alpha   90.00
_cell.angle_beta   90.00
_cell.angle_gamma   90.00
#
_symmetry.space_group_name_H-M   'P 1'
#
loop_
_entity.id
_entity.type
_entity.pdbx_description
1 polymer ?
#
loop_
_entity_poly.entity_id
_entity_poly.type
_entity_poly.pdbx_seq_one_letter_code
_entity_poly.pdbx_strand_id
1 'polypeptide(L)'
;MDLSYTVGMSRYILMSIQTRYAEKIFRGEKRWEFRKSLPRHSKDDELTVVVYSSGGDRAVIGEFRVGRVMRCPLDELMRLTGYDTDEQAVQWFSRYYAGRKQCGALEILASVRYDQPISLSQLRQVLPAFRPPQNFRYIWPDSDLAAQLSEMSAICPDILSKLSKPRH
;
A
#
# COMPACT_ATOMS: atom_id res chain seq x y z
N MET A 1 -20.16 31.61 -7.57
CA MET A 1 -19.98 30.15 -7.66
C MET A 1 -18.51 29.87 -7.44
N ASP A 2 -18.20 29.45 -6.25
CA ASP A 2 -16.83 29.11 -5.87
C ASP A 2 -16.54 27.69 -6.37
N LEU A 3 -15.90 27.60 -7.52
CA LEU A 3 -15.32 26.35 -8.04
C LEU A 3 -14.01 26.14 -7.28
N SER A 4 -14.08 25.79 -6.01
CA SER A 4 -12.93 25.24 -5.30
C SER A 4 -12.62 23.88 -5.92
N TYR A 5 -11.77 23.85 -6.93
CA TYR A 5 -11.10 22.64 -7.37
C TYR A 5 -10.30 22.13 -6.18
N THR A 6 -10.82 21.13 -5.50
CA THR A 6 -10.03 20.36 -4.57
C THR A 6 -9.01 19.58 -5.40
N VAL A 7 -7.82 20.15 -5.53
CA VAL A 7 -6.70 19.44 -6.14
C VAL A 7 -6.43 18.22 -5.28
N GLY A 8 -6.64 17.04 -5.85
CA GLY A 8 -6.35 15.78 -5.17
C GLY A 8 -4.90 15.75 -4.67
N MET A 9 -4.69 15.27 -3.47
CA MET A 9 -3.36 15.19 -2.84
C MET A 9 -2.76 13.80 -3.11
N SER A 10 -1.44 13.78 -3.40
CA SER A 10 -0.70 12.51 -3.40
C SER A 10 -0.47 12.06 -1.97
N ARG A 11 -0.93 10.86 -1.64
CA ARG A 11 -0.75 10.24 -0.33
C ARG A 11 0.06 8.97 -0.46
N TYR A 12 0.93 8.76 0.49
CA TYR A 12 1.79 7.58 0.56
C TYR A 12 1.59 6.87 1.89
N ILE A 13 1.51 5.55 1.82
CA ILE A 13 1.49 4.69 3.00
C ILE A 13 2.56 3.62 2.88
N LEU A 14 3.15 3.25 4.01
CA LEU A 14 3.99 2.07 4.12
C LEU A 14 3.11 0.93 4.64
N MET A 15 3.03 -0.17 3.90
CA MET A 15 2.20 -1.32 4.23
C MET A 15 3.05 -2.57 4.34
N SER A 16 2.88 -3.30 5.43
CA SER A 16 3.49 -4.61 5.60
C SER A 16 2.66 -5.67 4.89
N ILE A 17 3.27 -6.35 3.94
CA ILE A 17 2.67 -7.44 3.18
C ILE A 17 3.58 -8.66 3.26
N GLN A 18 3.02 -9.83 3.57
CA GLN A 18 3.82 -11.05 3.61
C GLN A 18 4.49 -11.31 2.27
N THR A 19 5.76 -11.73 2.29
CA THR A 19 6.59 -11.93 1.10
C THR A 19 5.88 -12.70 -0.01
N ARG A 20 5.19 -13.80 0.32
CA ARG A 20 4.44 -14.61 -0.66
C ARG A 20 3.36 -13.83 -1.41
N TYR A 21 2.72 -12.86 -0.77
CA TYR A 21 1.69 -12.01 -1.39
C TYR A 21 2.31 -10.80 -2.11
N ALA A 22 3.36 -10.22 -1.55
CA ALA A 22 4.11 -9.15 -2.18
C ALA A 22 4.69 -9.59 -3.52
N GLU A 23 5.26 -10.79 -3.61
CA GLU A 23 5.75 -11.38 -4.85
C GLU A 23 4.66 -11.47 -5.92
N LYS A 24 3.44 -11.87 -5.56
CA LYS A 24 2.30 -11.92 -6.48
C LYS A 24 1.91 -10.55 -7.03
N ILE A 25 2.01 -9.51 -6.20
CA ILE A 25 1.75 -8.13 -6.64
C ILE A 25 2.72 -7.75 -7.76
N PHE A 26 4.01 -7.93 -7.54
CA PHE A 26 5.05 -7.51 -8.49
C PHE A 26 5.16 -8.41 -9.73
N ARG A 27 4.60 -9.61 -9.68
CA ARG A 27 4.43 -10.47 -10.86
C ARG A 27 3.14 -10.19 -11.66
N GLY A 28 2.30 -9.26 -11.18
CA GLY A 28 1.04 -8.94 -11.82
C GLY A 28 -0.06 -9.99 -11.61
N GLU A 29 0.13 -10.93 -10.68
CA GLU A 29 -0.80 -12.02 -10.39
C GLU A 29 -1.88 -11.63 -9.39
N LYS A 30 -1.71 -10.51 -8.68
CA LYS A 30 -2.60 -10.05 -7.62
C LYS A 30 -3.16 -8.67 -7.97
N ARG A 31 -4.48 -8.60 -8.19
CA ARG A 31 -5.18 -7.36 -8.53
C ARG A 31 -5.70 -6.60 -7.31
N TRP A 32 -5.93 -7.28 -6.21
CA TRP A 32 -6.55 -6.72 -5.02
C TRP A 32 -5.72 -7.00 -3.78
N GLU A 33 -5.53 -6.00 -2.94
CA GLU A 33 -4.98 -6.15 -1.60
C GLU A 33 -6.12 -6.05 -0.57
N PHE A 34 -6.37 -7.14 0.12
CA PHE A 34 -7.47 -7.27 1.08
C PHE A 34 -7.01 -6.89 2.48
N ARG A 35 -7.73 -5.98 3.13
CA ARG A 35 -7.38 -5.46 4.45
C ARG A 35 -8.61 -5.26 5.33
N LYS A 36 -8.46 -5.58 6.62
CA LYS A 36 -9.49 -5.29 7.63
C LYS A 36 -9.60 -3.81 7.92
N SER A 37 -8.50 -3.08 7.84
CA SER A 37 -8.43 -1.64 8.02
C SER A 37 -7.79 -0.99 6.80
N LEU A 38 -8.41 0.07 6.33
CA LEU A 38 -7.99 0.79 5.13
C LEU A 38 -7.55 2.21 5.49
N PRO A 39 -6.60 2.78 4.74
CA PRO A 39 -6.22 4.18 4.90
C PRO A 39 -7.40 5.11 4.57
N ARG A 40 -7.42 6.25 5.23
CA ARG A 40 -8.35 7.34 4.89
C ARG A 40 -7.75 8.13 3.73
N HIS A 41 -8.53 8.33 2.70
CA HIS A 41 -8.17 9.19 1.58
C HIS A 41 -9.46 9.71 0.92
N SER A 42 -9.36 10.85 0.25
CA SER A 42 -10.45 11.37 -0.58
C SER A 42 -10.49 10.62 -1.92
N LYS A 43 -11.63 10.65 -2.60
CA LYS A 43 -11.77 10.08 -3.94
C LYS A 43 -10.84 10.74 -4.97
N ASP A 44 -10.50 12.00 -4.74
CA ASP A 44 -9.63 12.78 -5.62
C ASP A 44 -8.14 12.63 -5.27
N ASP A 45 -7.82 11.95 -4.17
CA ASP A 45 -6.44 11.72 -3.77
C ASP A 45 -5.82 10.55 -4.56
N GLU A 46 -4.57 10.70 -4.96
CA GLU A 46 -3.76 9.59 -5.44
C GLU A 46 -3.12 8.87 -4.24
N LEU A 47 -3.38 7.58 -4.10
CA LEU A 47 -2.81 6.76 -3.06
C LEU A 47 -1.74 5.81 -3.64
N THR A 48 -0.55 5.87 -3.08
CA THR A 48 0.55 4.95 -3.38
C THR A 48 0.91 4.15 -2.14
N VAL A 49 1.01 2.85 -2.31
CA VAL A 49 1.45 1.92 -1.26
C VAL A 49 2.92 1.57 -1.49
N VAL A 50 3.76 1.94 -0.54
CA VAL A 50 5.13 1.46 -0.45
C VAL A 50 5.10 0.13 0.31
N VAL A 51 5.64 -0.91 -0.29
CA VAL A 51 5.51 -2.29 0.21
C VAL A 51 6.72 -2.68 1.04
N TYR A 52 6.48 -2.91 2.33
CA TYR A 52 7.42 -3.62 3.19
C TYR A 52 7.08 -5.12 3.15
N SER A 53 7.97 -5.90 2.55
CA SER A 53 7.83 -7.36 2.49
C SER A 53 8.21 -7.99 3.82
N SER A 54 7.21 -8.44 4.57
CA SER A 54 7.37 -9.05 5.89
C SER A 54 7.55 -10.56 5.79
N GLY A 55 8.29 -11.11 6.75
CA GLY A 55 8.60 -12.55 6.76
C GLY A 55 9.95 -12.83 6.10
N GLY A 56 9.99 -13.24 4.84
CA GLY A 56 11.22 -13.64 4.15
C GLY A 56 12.19 -12.49 3.90
N ASP A 57 11.74 -11.47 3.16
CA ASP A 57 12.62 -10.40 2.68
C ASP A 57 13.02 -9.40 3.77
N ARG A 58 12.09 -9.02 4.63
CA ARG A 58 12.28 -7.98 5.66
C ARG A 58 12.90 -6.70 5.07
N ALA A 59 12.26 -6.19 4.03
CA ALA A 59 12.74 -5.07 3.25
C ALA A 59 11.60 -4.30 2.59
N VAL A 60 11.83 -3.03 2.31
CA VAL A 60 10.99 -2.26 1.37
C VAL A 60 11.41 -2.64 -0.03
N ILE A 61 10.51 -3.26 -0.79
CA ILE A 61 10.84 -3.91 -2.06
C ILE A 61 10.25 -3.26 -3.30
N GLY A 62 9.33 -2.32 -3.13
CA GLY A 62 8.67 -1.66 -4.25
C GLY A 62 7.44 -0.91 -3.81
N GLU A 63 6.60 -0.58 -4.76
CA GLU A 63 5.39 0.21 -4.55
C GLU A 63 4.32 -0.10 -5.58
N PHE A 64 3.07 0.21 -5.25
CA PHE A 64 1.99 0.15 -6.22
C PHE A 64 1.04 1.34 -6.06
N ARG A 65 0.44 1.74 -7.17
CA ARG A 65 -0.62 2.74 -7.18
C ARG A 65 -1.96 2.06 -6.92
N VAL A 66 -2.77 2.68 -6.08
CA VAL A 66 -4.12 2.22 -5.75
C VAL A 66 -5.12 2.85 -6.70
N GLY A 67 -6.03 2.03 -7.22
CA GLY A 67 -7.21 2.47 -7.96
C GLY A 67 -8.41 2.62 -7.02
N ARG A 68 -9.40 1.74 -7.19
CA ARG A 68 -10.58 1.74 -6.33
C ARG A 68 -10.24 1.29 -4.91
N VAL A 69 -10.86 1.95 -3.95
CA VAL A 69 -10.84 1.52 -2.54
C VAL A 69 -12.24 1.09 -2.18
N MET A 70 -12.40 -0.16 -1.83
CA MET A 70 -13.70 -0.73 -1.52
C MET A 70 -13.88 -0.94 -0.02
N ARG A 71 -15.03 -0.52 0.47
CA ARG A 71 -15.54 -0.78 1.82
C ARG A 71 -16.99 -1.20 1.69
N CYS A 72 -17.27 -2.47 1.82
CA CYS A 72 -18.59 -3.04 1.63
C CYS A 72 -18.76 -4.37 2.39
N PRO A 73 -19.97 -4.89 2.50
CA PRO A 73 -20.19 -6.23 3.03
C PRO A 73 -19.41 -7.28 2.24
N LEU A 74 -19.10 -8.40 2.90
CA LEU A 74 -18.23 -9.44 2.33
C LEU A 74 -18.76 -10.03 1.02
N ASP A 75 -20.06 -10.31 0.93
CA ASP A 75 -20.70 -10.86 -0.27
C ASP A 75 -20.55 -9.93 -1.48
N GLU A 76 -20.75 -8.63 -1.27
CA GLU A 76 -20.53 -7.62 -2.29
C GLU A 76 -19.04 -7.50 -2.68
N LEU A 77 -18.15 -7.50 -1.69
CA LEU A 77 -16.71 -7.44 -1.94
C LEU A 77 -16.26 -8.62 -2.82
N MET A 78 -16.71 -9.81 -2.50
CA MET A 78 -16.33 -11.02 -3.24
C MET A 78 -16.87 -10.99 -4.68
N ARG A 79 -18.08 -10.55 -4.86
CA ARG A 79 -18.69 -10.37 -6.19
C ARG A 79 -17.92 -9.35 -7.03
N LEU A 80 -17.60 -8.19 -6.45
CA LEU A 80 -16.89 -7.11 -7.14
C LEU A 80 -15.43 -7.46 -7.47
N THR A 81 -14.81 -8.32 -6.67
CA THR A 81 -13.43 -8.76 -6.87
C THR A 81 -13.31 -10.08 -7.65
N GLY A 82 -14.45 -10.73 -7.96
CA GLY A 82 -14.49 -11.94 -8.76
C GLY A 82 -14.17 -13.24 -8.01
N TYR A 83 -14.22 -13.23 -6.68
CA TYR A 83 -13.96 -14.42 -5.85
C TYR A 83 -15.21 -15.15 -5.37
N ASP A 84 -16.41 -14.68 -5.72
CA ASP A 84 -17.67 -15.24 -5.28
C ASP A 84 -17.95 -16.65 -5.79
N THR A 85 -17.34 -17.06 -6.88
CA THR A 85 -17.45 -18.40 -7.48
C THR A 85 -16.40 -19.40 -7.03
N ASP A 86 -15.40 -18.96 -6.26
CA ASP A 86 -14.34 -19.80 -5.71
C ASP A 86 -14.67 -20.16 -4.26
N GLU A 87 -15.11 -21.41 -4.02
CA GLU A 87 -15.52 -21.86 -2.69
C GLU A 87 -14.40 -21.78 -1.65
N GLN A 88 -13.15 -22.07 -2.04
CA GLN A 88 -12.02 -21.97 -1.12
C GLN A 88 -11.73 -20.53 -0.74
N ALA A 89 -11.82 -19.61 -1.71
CA ALA A 89 -11.69 -18.18 -1.45
C ALA A 89 -12.82 -17.69 -0.54
N VAL A 90 -14.06 -18.09 -0.80
CA VAL A 90 -15.23 -17.73 0.05
C VAL A 90 -15.02 -18.17 1.49
N GLN A 91 -14.56 -19.39 1.72
CA GLN A 91 -14.27 -19.90 3.07
C GLN A 91 -13.13 -19.11 3.74
N TRP A 92 -12.06 -18.84 3.00
CA TRP A 92 -10.92 -18.09 3.53
C TRP A 92 -11.31 -16.67 3.91
N PHE A 93 -12.00 -15.94 3.04
CA PHE A 93 -12.45 -14.57 3.31
C PHE A 93 -13.48 -14.50 4.43
N SER A 94 -14.37 -15.48 4.54
CA SER A 94 -15.34 -15.56 5.64
C SER A 94 -14.66 -15.68 7.00
N ARG A 95 -13.56 -16.41 7.09
CA ARG A 95 -12.73 -16.48 8.31
C ARG A 95 -11.94 -15.21 8.53
N TYR A 96 -11.32 -14.67 7.46
CA TYR A 96 -10.48 -13.47 7.54
C TYR A 96 -11.28 -12.25 8.00
N TYR A 97 -12.49 -12.07 7.49
CA TYR A 97 -13.35 -10.93 7.83
C TYR A 97 -14.40 -11.24 8.90
N ALA A 98 -14.31 -12.37 9.59
CA ALA A 98 -15.30 -12.78 10.58
C ALA A 98 -15.62 -11.66 11.59
N GLY A 99 -16.92 -11.40 11.80
CA GLY A 99 -17.41 -10.37 12.71
C GLY A 99 -17.34 -8.93 12.18
N ARG A 100 -16.94 -8.73 10.93
CA ARG A 100 -16.87 -7.40 10.32
C ARG A 100 -18.05 -7.14 9.38
N LYS A 101 -18.69 -5.97 9.57
CA LYS A 101 -19.77 -5.51 8.68
C LYS A 101 -19.22 -4.92 7.38
N GLN A 102 -18.03 -4.31 7.45
CA GLN A 102 -17.36 -3.69 6.32
C GLN A 102 -16.01 -4.38 6.10
N CYS A 103 -15.81 -4.83 4.88
CA CYS A 103 -14.61 -5.50 4.41
C CYS A 103 -13.88 -4.61 3.42
N GLY A 104 -12.56 -4.60 3.44
CA GLY A 104 -11.76 -3.66 2.69
C GLY A 104 -10.92 -4.30 1.60
N ALA A 105 -10.82 -3.63 0.46
CA ALA A 105 -9.87 -3.99 -0.60
C ALA A 105 -9.34 -2.75 -1.32
N LEU A 106 -8.07 -2.82 -1.69
CA LEU A 106 -7.37 -1.84 -2.51
C LEU A 106 -7.10 -2.44 -3.89
N GLU A 107 -7.53 -1.76 -4.95
CA GLU A 107 -7.20 -2.17 -6.32
C GLU A 107 -5.77 -1.79 -6.65
N ILE A 108 -5.02 -2.75 -7.19
CA ILE A 108 -3.64 -2.55 -7.62
C ILE A 108 -3.65 -2.21 -9.10
N LEU A 109 -3.35 -0.95 -9.45
CA LEU A 109 -3.32 -0.50 -10.85
C LEU A 109 -1.99 -0.75 -11.54
N ALA A 110 -0.90 -0.34 -10.88
CA ALA A 110 0.44 -0.44 -11.40
C ALA A 110 1.40 -0.69 -10.24
N SER A 111 2.39 -1.52 -10.47
CA SER A 111 3.41 -1.84 -9.47
C SER A 111 4.81 -1.70 -10.04
N VAL A 112 5.72 -1.24 -9.22
CA VAL A 112 7.15 -1.12 -9.54
C VAL A 112 7.96 -1.77 -8.42
N ARG A 113 8.74 -2.79 -8.78
CA ARG A 113 9.73 -3.37 -7.89
C ARG A 113 10.99 -2.51 -7.92
N TYR A 114 11.56 -2.21 -6.78
CA TYR A 114 12.83 -1.50 -6.70
C TYR A 114 13.98 -2.41 -7.14
N ASP A 115 14.91 -1.87 -7.90
CA ASP A 115 16.11 -2.59 -8.32
C ASP A 115 16.95 -3.01 -7.13
N GLN A 116 17.00 -2.16 -6.10
CA GLN A 116 17.65 -2.45 -4.84
C GLN A 116 16.67 -2.31 -3.68
N PRO A 117 16.24 -3.42 -3.08
CA PRO A 117 15.41 -3.39 -1.89
C PRO A 117 16.13 -2.68 -0.72
N ILE A 118 15.35 -1.98 0.09
CA ILE A 118 15.85 -1.30 1.29
C ILE A 118 15.59 -2.21 2.48
N SER A 119 16.64 -2.85 3.00
CA SER A 119 16.49 -3.78 4.11
C SER A 119 16.09 -3.09 5.42
N LEU A 120 15.47 -3.83 6.32
CA LEU A 120 15.16 -3.35 7.67
C LEU A 120 16.43 -2.89 8.40
N SER A 121 17.53 -3.60 8.19
CA SER A 121 18.84 -3.24 8.76
C SER A 121 19.32 -1.88 8.25
N GLN A 122 19.23 -1.62 6.96
CA GLN A 122 19.57 -0.32 6.37
C GLN A 122 18.68 0.81 6.89
N LEU A 123 17.37 0.57 6.99
CA LEU A 123 16.44 1.55 7.56
C LEU A 123 16.79 1.88 9.01
N ARG A 124 17.16 0.90 9.82
CA ARG A 124 17.53 1.11 11.23
C ARG A 124 18.88 1.78 11.42
N GLN A 125 19.74 1.76 10.43
CA GLN A 125 21.00 2.53 10.48
C GLN A 125 20.74 4.04 10.47
N VAL A 126 19.73 4.48 9.72
CA VAL A 126 19.37 5.90 9.57
C VAL A 126 18.17 6.31 10.44
N LEU A 127 17.32 5.36 10.77
CA LEU A 127 16.16 5.51 11.65
C LEU A 127 16.17 4.40 12.71
N PRO A 128 16.99 4.53 13.78
CA PRO A 128 17.19 3.45 14.76
C PRO A 128 15.91 2.94 15.43
N ALA A 129 14.91 3.81 15.60
CA ALA A 129 13.61 3.48 16.20
C ALA A 129 12.60 2.92 15.18
N PHE A 130 12.99 2.75 13.92
CA PHE A 130 12.07 2.28 12.89
C PHE A 130 11.56 0.87 13.20
N ARG A 131 10.23 0.74 13.13
CA ARG A 131 9.52 -0.55 13.22
C ARG A 131 8.57 -0.67 12.04
N PRO A 132 8.59 -1.80 11.33
CA PRO A 132 7.58 -2.09 10.32
C PRO A 132 6.19 -1.99 10.93
N PRO A 133 5.21 -1.39 10.25
CA PRO A 133 3.84 -1.35 10.75
C PRO A 133 3.24 -2.76 10.79
N GLN A 134 2.32 -3.03 11.72
CA GLN A 134 1.57 -4.29 11.72
C GLN A 134 0.59 -4.38 10.54
N ASN A 135 0.06 -3.25 10.11
CA ASN A 135 -0.82 -3.13 8.95
C ASN A 135 -0.24 -2.10 7.98
N PHE A 136 -0.48 -0.82 8.25
CA PHE A 136 0.09 0.29 7.48
C PHE A 136 0.33 1.52 8.36
N ARG A 137 1.12 2.46 7.85
CA ARG A 137 1.29 3.81 8.41
C ARG A 137 1.42 4.83 7.28
N TYR A 138 0.98 6.06 7.54
CA TYR A 138 1.18 7.15 6.59
C TYR A 138 2.65 7.55 6.51
N ILE A 139 3.09 7.87 5.30
CA ILE A 139 4.39 8.49 5.05
C ILE A 139 4.12 9.97 4.78
N TRP A 140 4.27 10.76 5.81
CA TRP A 140 4.06 12.21 5.68
C TRP A 140 5.24 12.84 4.94
N PRO A 141 4.98 13.82 4.00
CA PRO A 141 6.04 14.40 3.17
C PRO A 141 7.18 15.07 3.93
N ASP A 142 6.91 15.59 5.13
CA ASP A 142 7.86 16.27 6.02
C ASP A 142 8.46 15.35 7.10
N SER A 143 8.17 14.06 7.06
CA SER A 143 8.67 13.09 8.03
C SER A 143 10.10 12.62 7.71
N ASP A 144 10.83 12.20 8.74
CA ASP A 144 12.15 11.57 8.59
C ASP A 144 12.07 10.30 7.72
N LEU A 145 10.99 9.54 7.86
CA LEU A 145 10.78 8.35 7.05
C LEU A 145 10.68 8.70 5.55
N ALA A 146 9.93 9.74 5.18
CA ALA A 146 9.83 10.19 3.79
C ALA A 146 11.18 10.65 3.25
N ALA A 147 11.93 11.42 4.03
CA ALA A 147 13.27 11.89 3.67
C ALA A 147 14.24 10.73 3.41
N GLN A 148 14.27 9.75 4.32
CA GLN A 148 15.17 8.61 4.19
C GLN A 148 14.77 7.66 3.05
N LEU A 149 13.49 7.38 2.88
CA LEU A 149 13.04 6.56 1.75
C LEU A 149 13.34 7.23 0.42
N SER A 150 13.16 8.55 0.31
CA SER A 150 13.49 9.31 -0.90
C SER A 150 14.97 9.29 -1.20
N GLU A 151 15.83 9.44 -0.20
CA GLU A 151 17.28 9.39 -0.34
C GLU A 151 17.78 8.00 -0.72
N MET A 152 17.30 6.95 -0.05
CA MET A 152 17.68 5.56 -0.30
C MET A 152 17.14 5.03 -1.64
N SER A 153 16.02 5.55 -2.10
CA SER A 153 15.42 5.22 -3.39
C SER A 153 15.90 6.13 -4.54
N ALA A 154 16.87 7.00 -4.31
CA ALA A 154 17.44 7.87 -5.35
C ALA A 154 18.00 7.09 -6.56
N ILE A 155 18.09 5.78 -6.44
CA ILE A 155 18.45 4.84 -7.51
C ILE A 155 17.21 4.27 -8.22
N CYS A 156 16.00 4.51 -7.69
CA CYS A 156 14.73 4.15 -8.34
C CYS A 156 13.95 5.42 -8.66
N PRO A 157 13.83 5.76 -9.94
CA PRO A 157 13.19 7.01 -10.34
C PRO A 157 11.68 6.91 -10.17
N ASP A 158 11.07 7.95 -9.83
CA ASP A 158 9.75 8.45 -10.17
C ASP A 158 8.72 8.65 -9.09
N ILE A 159 8.57 7.86 -8.04
CA ILE A 159 7.45 8.09 -7.12
C ILE A 159 7.90 8.69 -5.79
N LEU A 160 8.87 8.12 -5.13
CA LEU A 160 9.41 8.70 -3.89
C LEU A 160 10.18 10.02 -4.12
N SER A 161 10.72 10.24 -5.32
CA SER A 161 11.33 11.52 -5.70
C SER A 161 10.33 12.67 -5.73
N LYS A 162 9.03 12.38 -5.88
CA LYS A 162 7.97 13.38 -5.81
C LYS A 162 7.63 13.79 -4.37
N LEU A 163 8.00 12.98 -3.37
CA LEU A 163 7.81 13.32 -1.96
C LEU A 163 8.77 14.40 -1.47
N SER A 164 9.95 14.51 -2.08
CA SER A 164 11.01 15.42 -1.63
C SER A 164 10.98 16.80 -2.29
N LYS A 165 10.07 17.06 -3.24
CA LYS A 165 9.97 18.39 -3.85
C LYS A 165 9.14 19.32 -2.96
N PRO A 166 9.72 20.42 -2.45
CA PRO A 166 8.93 21.45 -1.78
C PRO A 166 7.90 21.98 -2.82
N ARG A 167 6.66 22.05 -2.40
CA ARG A 167 5.62 22.72 -3.18
C ARG A 167 5.91 24.20 -3.21
N HIS A 168 6.18 24.74 -4.38
CA HIS A 168 6.16 26.18 -4.63
C HIS A 168 4.72 26.67 -4.77
#